data_d4e92b00733a770adabd556200710d22
#
_entry.id   d4e92b00733a770adabd556200710d22
#
_cell.length_a   1.000
_cell.length_b   1.000
_cell.length_c   1.000
_cell.angle_alpha   90.00
_cell.angle_beta   90.00
_cell.angle_gamma   90.00
#
_symmetry.space_group_name_H-M   'P 1'
#
loop_
_entity.id
_entity.type
_entity.pdbx_description
1 polymer ?
#
loop_
_entity_poly.entity_id
_entity_poly.type
_entity_poly.pdbx_seq_one_letter_code
_entity_poly.pdbx_strand_id
1 'polypeptide(L)'
;MPSLPSFSKPAAAPPPIPPKPAWDPRPPVNVRPFPWLRPTIRIRLTLLYGGMFLMAGIVLLTIIYMLAADALHDGSALPLKILGGKFESTSDICDLPTQTSGPLLQQAVEQCLQHQRALALNSLLNRSLLALLGLTVVAFAFGYAMAGRVLSPLGRITRTAQRVAGSDLHRRIELGGPDDELKELADTFDEMLDRLDRAFESQRRFVANASHELRTPLAINRTLLEVQLADPDASPELAQLGKTLLATNERSEQLVEGLLLLARSENKVVDKKPVDLSEVAAQAVDQIREEAQAKGIALRGVRQQAFVQGNGVLLERIALNLLQNAVRYNTPEDGWVEVSTEPQPGCAVLVVTNTGPVVPAYEVENLFEPFRRLRTERTGSDKGVGLGLSIVRSVVRAHDGTITAQPREGGGLVMRVVLPL
;
A
#
# COMPACT_ATOMS: atom_id res chain seq x y z
N MET A 1 31.62 -64.27 41.91
CA MET A 1 31.93 -63.18 41.02
C MET A 1 30.79 -62.19 41.15
N PRO A 2 31.02 -61.02 41.71
CA PRO A 2 29.97 -60.02 41.88
C PRO A 2 29.82 -59.13 40.56
N SER A 3 28.53 -58.95 40.24
CA SER A 3 28.08 -58.11 39.08
C SER A 3 28.38 -56.63 39.26
N LEU A 4 28.98 -56.03 38.25
CA LEU A 4 29.26 -54.58 38.17
C LEU A 4 27.96 -53.76 37.96
N PRO A 5 27.80 -52.59 38.58
CA PRO A 5 26.65 -51.72 38.37
C PRO A 5 26.74 -50.98 37.02
N SER A 6 25.64 -50.95 36.27
CA SER A 6 25.49 -50.17 35.04
C SER A 6 25.38 -48.70 35.36
N PHE A 7 26.35 -47.89 34.91
CA PHE A 7 26.28 -46.41 34.90
C PHE A 7 25.35 -45.96 33.78
N SER A 8 24.15 -45.51 34.13
CA SER A 8 23.29 -44.78 33.22
C SER A 8 23.88 -43.35 33.00
N LYS A 9 24.22 -43.07 31.76
CA LYS A 9 24.68 -41.76 31.32
C LYS A 9 23.57 -40.71 31.52
N PRO A 10 23.80 -39.56 32.18
CA PRO A 10 22.79 -38.55 32.33
C PRO A 10 22.38 -37.97 30.95
N ALA A 11 21.07 -37.79 30.76
CA ALA A 11 20.51 -37.20 29.55
C ALA A 11 21.09 -35.78 29.33
N ALA A 12 21.60 -35.53 28.12
CA ALA A 12 22.11 -34.24 27.75
C ALA A 12 21.00 -33.16 27.86
N ALA A 13 21.31 -32.05 28.51
CA ALA A 13 20.39 -30.93 28.62
C ALA A 13 19.97 -30.44 27.21
N PRO A 14 18.69 -30.02 27.00
CA PRO A 14 18.25 -29.52 25.72
C PRO A 14 19.08 -28.29 25.33
N PRO A 15 19.37 -28.10 24.03
CA PRO A 15 20.15 -26.96 23.56
C PRO A 15 19.44 -25.65 23.91
N PRO A 16 20.18 -24.56 24.21
CA PRO A 16 19.59 -23.27 24.53
C PRO A 16 18.73 -22.75 23.36
N ILE A 17 17.55 -22.22 23.70
CA ILE A 17 16.65 -21.62 22.73
C ILE A 17 17.38 -20.47 22.03
N PRO A 18 17.45 -20.42 20.69
CA PRO A 18 18.11 -19.33 19.99
C PRO A 18 17.46 -18.00 20.37
N PRO A 19 18.25 -16.91 20.53
CA PRO A 19 17.69 -15.60 20.83
C PRO A 19 16.71 -15.20 19.72
N LYS A 20 15.55 -14.66 20.12
CA LYS A 20 14.57 -14.11 19.17
C LYS A 20 15.25 -13.09 18.26
N PRO A 21 15.03 -13.13 16.95
CA PRO A 21 15.61 -12.13 16.05
C PRO A 21 15.17 -10.74 16.55
N ALA A 22 16.16 -9.84 16.68
CA ALA A 22 15.95 -8.47 17.16
C ALA A 22 15.16 -7.58 16.18
N TRP A 23 14.76 -8.16 15.04
CA TRP A 23 13.98 -7.47 14.01
C TRP A 23 12.53 -7.91 14.08
N ASP A 24 11.66 -7.05 14.63
CA ASP A 24 10.21 -7.18 14.51
C ASP A 24 9.77 -6.37 13.27
N PRO A 25 9.32 -7.01 12.18
CA PRO A 25 8.90 -6.32 10.96
C PRO A 25 7.59 -5.55 11.11
N ARG A 26 6.95 -5.60 12.27
CA ARG A 26 5.78 -4.78 12.51
C ARG A 26 6.22 -3.35 12.83
N PRO A 27 5.94 -2.36 11.96
CA PRO A 27 6.14 -0.98 12.36
C PRO A 27 5.32 -0.74 13.65
N PRO A 28 5.86 -0.01 14.63
CA PRO A 28 5.09 0.32 15.82
C PRO A 28 3.79 0.96 15.34
N VAL A 29 2.66 0.36 15.72
CA VAL A 29 1.34 0.95 15.49
C VAL A 29 1.30 2.21 16.34
N ASN A 30 1.82 3.30 15.81
CA ASN A 30 1.78 4.61 16.41
C ASN A 30 0.34 5.11 16.28
N VAL A 31 -0.54 4.61 17.14
CA VAL A 31 -1.91 5.09 17.30
C VAL A 31 -1.80 6.50 17.85
N ARG A 32 -1.61 7.47 16.96
CA ARG A 32 -1.65 8.88 17.32
C ARG A 32 -3.11 9.25 17.62
N PRO A 33 -3.42 9.74 18.81
CA PRO A 33 -4.78 9.84 19.32
C PRO A 33 -5.70 10.84 18.61
N PHE A 34 -5.23 11.66 17.65
CA PHE A 34 -6.07 12.65 16.95
C PHE A 34 -5.62 12.88 15.50
N PRO A 35 -6.29 12.26 14.51
CA PRO A 35 -6.02 12.53 13.08
C PRO A 35 -6.40 13.94 12.63
N TRP A 36 -7.17 14.69 13.40
CA TRP A 36 -7.70 16.03 13.11
C TRP A 36 -6.67 17.15 13.25
N LEU A 37 -5.56 16.92 13.95
CA LEU A 37 -4.55 17.95 14.28
C LEU A 37 -3.25 17.80 13.49
N ARG A 38 -3.27 17.14 12.32
CA ARG A 38 -2.12 17.23 11.42
C ARG A 38 -2.19 18.57 10.69
N PRO A 39 -1.37 19.58 11.03
CA PRO A 39 -1.34 20.81 10.28
C PRO A 39 -0.87 20.46 8.87
N THR A 40 -1.79 20.47 7.91
CA THR A 40 -1.46 20.30 6.50
C THR A 40 -0.54 21.46 6.08
N ILE A 41 0.28 21.26 5.05
CA ILE A 41 1.14 22.31 4.50
C ILE A 41 0.30 23.57 4.20
N ARG A 42 -0.93 23.39 3.75
CA ARG A 42 -1.90 24.45 3.51
C ARG A 42 -2.17 25.30 4.76
N ILE A 43 -2.45 24.66 5.91
CA ILE A 43 -2.71 25.35 7.18
C ILE A 43 -1.44 26.05 7.66
N ARG A 44 -0.27 25.40 7.60
CA ARG A 44 1.01 26.02 8.00
C ARG A 44 1.33 27.26 7.20
N LEU A 45 1.15 27.21 5.88
CA LEU A 45 1.39 28.32 4.97
C LEU A 45 0.44 29.48 5.26
N THR A 46 -0.85 29.20 5.45
CA THR A 46 -1.86 30.20 5.81
C THR A 46 -1.55 30.86 7.14
N LEU A 47 -1.17 30.10 8.18
CA LEU A 47 -0.79 30.64 9.48
C LEU A 47 0.49 31.48 9.41
N LEU A 48 1.49 31.04 8.61
CA LEU A 48 2.75 31.77 8.47
C LEU A 48 2.52 33.12 7.76
N TYR A 49 1.88 33.12 6.61
CA TYR A 49 1.63 34.36 5.85
C TYR A 49 0.61 35.27 6.54
N GLY A 50 -0.47 34.69 7.10
CA GLY A 50 -1.47 35.45 7.84
C GLY A 50 -0.88 36.03 9.13
N GLY A 51 -0.03 35.30 9.84
CA GLY A 51 0.69 35.78 11.02
C GLY A 51 1.68 36.91 10.69
N MET A 52 2.45 36.76 9.60
CA MET A 52 3.36 37.78 9.13
C MET A 52 2.61 39.09 8.72
N PHE A 53 1.45 38.93 8.04
CA PHE A 53 0.60 40.06 7.69
C PHE A 53 0.03 40.75 8.95
N LEU A 54 -0.43 40.00 9.93
CA LEU A 54 -0.92 40.57 11.21
C LEU A 54 0.18 41.30 11.95
N MET A 55 1.39 40.74 12.06
CA MET A 55 2.55 41.40 12.65
C MET A 55 2.90 42.74 11.96
N ALA A 56 2.96 42.71 10.62
CA ALA A 56 3.21 43.92 9.85
C ALA A 56 2.11 44.98 10.07
N GLY A 57 0.86 44.55 10.14
CA GLY A 57 -0.28 45.43 10.44
C GLY A 57 -0.21 46.06 11.83
N ILE A 58 0.18 45.28 12.86
CA ILE A 58 0.37 45.77 14.23
C ILE A 58 1.50 46.85 14.26
N VAL A 59 2.64 46.53 13.62
CA VAL A 59 3.77 47.45 13.55
C VAL A 59 3.36 48.76 12.85
N LEU A 60 2.69 48.68 11.72
CA LEU A 60 2.21 49.83 10.97
C LEU A 60 1.22 50.67 11.82
N LEU A 61 0.27 49.99 12.48
CA LEU A 61 -0.70 50.67 13.36
C LEU A 61 -0.02 51.37 14.51
N THR A 62 1.02 50.76 15.14
CA THR A 62 1.80 51.38 16.21
C THR A 62 2.54 52.63 15.68
N ILE A 63 3.14 52.59 14.53
CA ILE A 63 3.81 53.72 13.92
C ILE A 63 2.81 54.86 13.62
N ILE A 64 1.65 54.54 13.03
CA ILE A 64 0.61 55.54 12.73
C ILE A 64 0.10 56.18 14.03
N TYR A 65 -0.12 55.35 15.07
CA TYR A 65 -0.57 55.86 16.36
C TYR A 65 0.46 56.78 17.01
N MET A 66 1.76 56.46 17.01
CA MET A 66 2.82 57.32 17.51
C MET A 66 2.93 58.62 16.75
N LEU A 67 2.93 58.55 15.41
CA LEU A 67 2.96 59.77 14.59
C LEU A 67 1.73 60.65 14.79
N ALA A 68 0.54 60.06 14.96
CA ALA A 68 -0.66 60.82 15.24
C ALA A 68 -0.63 61.45 16.64
N ALA A 69 -0.07 60.77 17.64
CA ALA A 69 0.12 61.29 18.97
C ALA A 69 1.11 62.47 19.00
N ASP A 70 2.24 62.37 18.31
CA ASP A 70 3.23 63.44 18.15
C ASP A 70 2.63 64.64 17.41
N ALA A 71 1.98 64.42 16.26
CA ALA A 71 1.35 65.48 15.49
C ALA A 71 0.26 66.23 16.28
N LEU A 72 -0.46 65.56 17.17
CA LEU A 72 -1.43 66.17 18.07
C LEU A 72 -0.77 66.86 19.25
N HIS A 73 0.48 66.48 19.59
CA HIS A 73 1.25 67.14 20.64
C HIS A 73 1.88 68.44 20.18
N ASP A 74 2.50 68.46 19.00
CA ASP A 74 3.16 69.61 18.42
C ASP A 74 2.19 70.61 17.84
N GLY A 75 0.97 70.19 17.46
CA GLY A 75 -0.10 71.02 16.92
C GLY A 75 -0.75 71.95 17.97
N SER A 76 0.05 72.71 18.72
CA SER A 76 -0.42 73.72 19.69
C SER A 76 -0.94 75.00 19.07
N ALA A 77 -1.05 75.10 17.74
CA ALA A 77 -1.66 76.23 17.08
C ALA A 77 -3.13 75.90 16.79
N LEU A 78 -3.99 76.12 17.75
CA LEU A 78 -5.40 76.29 17.48
C LEU A 78 -5.60 77.53 16.60
N PRO A 79 -6.33 77.46 15.49
CA PRO A 79 -6.87 78.68 14.88
C PRO A 79 -8.05 79.12 15.78
N LEU A 80 -7.70 79.71 16.89
CA LEU A 80 -8.65 80.53 17.64
C LEU A 80 -8.91 81.76 16.79
N LYS A 81 -9.94 81.72 15.98
CA LYS A 81 -10.48 82.83 15.31
C LYS A 81 -11.26 83.69 16.30
N ILE A 82 -10.58 84.63 16.90
CA ILE A 82 -11.22 85.67 17.73
C ILE A 82 -11.90 86.62 16.77
N LEU A 83 -13.16 86.40 16.45
CA LEU A 83 -14.05 87.35 15.78
C LEU A 83 -14.96 87.95 16.82
N GLY A 84 -14.70 89.25 17.16
CA GLY A 84 -15.69 90.09 17.80
C GLY A 84 -16.14 89.72 19.19
N GLY A 85 -15.26 89.34 20.10
CA GLY A 85 -15.54 89.23 21.53
C GLY A 85 -16.54 88.16 21.99
N LYS A 86 -16.96 87.27 21.11
CA LYS A 86 -17.77 86.06 21.45
C LYS A 86 -17.03 84.80 21.08
N PHE A 87 -16.83 83.95 22.00
CA PHE A 87 -16.34 82.57 21.76
C PHE A 87 -17.49 81.75 21.19
N GLU A 88 -17.53 81.60 19.89
CA GLU A 88 -18.35 80.53 19.29
C GLU A 88 -17.51 79.23 19.33
N SER A 89 -17.79 78.41 20.28
CA SER A 89 -17.26 77.03 20.28
C SER A 89 -18.02 76.24 19.22
N THR A 90 -17.34 75.87 18.15
CA THR A 90 -17.88 75.07 17.04
C THR A 90 -18.00 73.59 17.38
N SER A 91 -17.93 73.20 18.63
CA SER A 91 -18.15 71.81 19.06
C SER A 91 -18.77 71.75 20.46
N ASP A 92 -19.89 71.05 20.58
CA ASP A 92 -20.67 70.76 21.79
C ASP A 92 -19.89 69.99 22.87
N ILE A 93 -18.57 69.89 22.78
CA ILE A 93 -17.75 69.02 23.63
C ILE A 93 -17.09 69.73 24.80
N CYS A 94 -16.96 71.09 24.72
CA CYS A 94 -16.33 71.88 25.81
C CYS A 94 -17.26 73.02 26.25
N ASP A 95 -17.99 72.83 27.33
CA ASP A 95 -18.72 73.88 28.00
C ASP A 95 -17.71 74.76 28.77
N LEU A 96 -17.23 75.82 28.08
CA LEU A 96 -16.34 76.80 28.72
C LEU A 96 -17.21 77.81 29.45
N PRO A 97 -17.07 77.99 30.75
CA PRO A 97 -17.88 78.94 31.50
C PRO A 97 -17.59 80.37 31.01
N THR A 98 -18.62 81.03 30.57
CA THR A 98 -18.57 82.37 29.89
C THR A 98 -18.11 83.54 30.79
N GLN A 99 -17.82 83.29 32.10
CA GLN A 99 -17.47 84.32 33.06
C GLN A 99 -16.10 84.17 33.73
N THR A 100 -15.27 83.23 33.32
CA THR A 100 -13.94 83.04 33.87
C THR A 100 -12.89 83.73 33.02
N SER A 101 -12.13 84.64 33.62
CA SER A 101 -10.96 85.30 33.06
C SER A 101 -9.71 84.99 33.87
N GLY A 102 -8.57 84.88 33.24
CA GLY A 102 -7.29 84.63 33.90
C GLY A 102 -6.83 83.15 33.88
N PRO A 103 -6.01 82.72 34.82
CA PRO A 103 -5.35 81.42 34.81
C PRO A 103 -6.31 80.23 34.84
N LEU A 104 -7.53 80.41 35.38
CA LEU A 104 -8.55 79.35 35.39
C LEU A 104 -9.13 79.00 33.99
N LEU A 105 -9.21 80.03 33.11
CA LEU A 105 -9.61 79.82 31.74
C LEU A 105 -8.56 79.02 30.94
N GLN A 106 -7.28 79.32 31.19
CA GLN A 106 -6.18 78.60 30.56
C GLN A 106 -6.19 77.14 30.98
N GLN A 107 -6.39 76.79 32.26
CA GLN A 107 -6.50 75.42 32.71
C GLN A 107 -7.72 74.68 32.14
N ALA A 108 -8.87 75.32 32.02
CA ALA A 108 -10.08 74.75 31.45
C ALA A 108 -9.90 74.43 29.97
N VAL A 109 -9.27 75.33 29.19
CA VAL A 109 -8.93 75.13 27.78
C VAL A 109 -7.94 74.00 27.58
N GLU A 110 -6.91 73.92 28.44
CA GLU A 110 -5.89 72.89 28.40
C GLU A 110 -6.45 71.50 28.70
N GLN A 111 -7.31 71.38 29.73
CA GLN A 111 -8.04 70.15 30.04
C GLN A 111 -8.97 69.72 28.90
N CYS A 112 -9.70 70.66 28.32
CA CYS A 112 -10.56 70.35 27.19
C CYS A 112 -9.78 69.81 25.96
N LEU A 113 -8.63 70.45 25.63
CA LEU A 113 -7.74 70.02 24.59
C LEU A 113 -7.18 68.63 24.83
N GLN A 114 -6.78 68.35 26.08
CA GLN A 114 -6.31 66.98 26.45
C GLN A 114 -7.41 65.97 26.32
N HIS A 115 -8.64 66.31 26.72
CA HIS A 115 -9.80 65.42 26.57
C HIS A 115 -10.15 65.16 25.10
N GLN A 116 -10.20 66.21 24.26
CA GLN A 116 -10.42 66.05 22.81
C GLN A 116 -9.33 65.24 22.12
N ARG A 117 -8.04 65.43 22.48
CA ARG A 117 -6.92 64.60 21.99
C ARG A 117 -7.08 63.15 22.39
N ALA A 118 -7.46 62.87 23.62
CA ALA A 118 -7.70 61.50 24.09
C ALA A 118 -8.87 60.85 23.37
N LEU A 119 -9.96 61.52 23.13
CA LEU A 119 -11.11 61.04 22.38
C LEU A 119 -10.74 60.77 20.89
N ALA A 120 -9.99 61.70 20.27
CA ALA A 120 -9.53 61.52 18.88
C ALA A 120 -8.61 60.32 18.74
N LEU A 121 -7.62 60.16 19.61
CA LEU A 121 -6.70 59.02 19.62
C LEU A 121 -7.42 57.68 19.87
N ASN A 122 -8.35 57.64 20.84
CA ASN A 122 -9.17 56.44 21.11
C ASN A 122 -10.06 56.08 19.90
N SER A 123 -10.72 57.10 19.28
CA SER A 123 -11.52 56.87 18.08
C SER A 123 -10.69 56.34 16.91
N LEU A 124 -9.48 56.90 16.72
CA LEU A 124 -8.54 56.44 15.72
C LEU A 124 -8.09 55.01 15.99
N LEU A 125 -7.72 54.70 17.24
CA LEU A 125 -7.27 53.38 17.63
C LEU A 125 -8.38 52.32 17.46
N ASN A 126 -9.61 52.59 17.88
CA ASN A 126 -10.73 51.69 17.74
C ASN A 126 -11.09 51.43 16.28
N ARG A 127 -11.14 52.47 15.44
CA ARG A 127 -11.41 52.33 14.01
C ARG A 127 -10.29 51.56 13.30
N SER A 128 -9.03 51.84 13.66
CA SER A 128 -7.86 51.16 13.07
C SER A 128 -7.79 49.70 13.50
N LEU A 129 -8.15 49.36 14.75
CA LEU A 129 -8.25 47.96 15.22
C LEU A 129 -9.33 47.19 14.46
N LEU A 130 -10.51 47.78 14.30
CA LEU A 130 -11.59 47.16 13.50
C LEU A 130 -11.17 46.94 12.05
N ALA A 131 -10.50 47.90 11.43
CA ALA A 131 -9.97 47.78 10.08
C ALA A 131 -8.90 46.65 10.00
N LEU A 132 -7.98 46.62 10.98
CA LEU A 132 -6.95 45.58 11.05
C LEU A 132 -7.57 44.19 11.23
N LEU A 133 -8.59 44.04 12.10
CA LEU A 133 -9.31 42.78 12.27
C LEU A 133 -9.97 42.31 10.96
N GLY A 134 -10.72 43.22 10.27
CA GLY A 134 -11.35 42.90 9.02
C GLY A 134 -10.34 42.51 7.93
N LEU A 135 -9.24 43.27 7.79
CA LEU A 135 -8.19 42.96 6.84
C LEU A 135 -7.48 41.65 7.13
N THR A 136 -7.27 41.34 8.42
CA THR A 136 -6.70 40.04 8.87
C THR A 136 -7.58 38.89 8.46
N VAL A 137 -8.89 38.94 8.70
CA VAL A 137 -9.83 37.91 8.26
C VAL A 137 -9.77 37.68 6.77
N VAL A 138 -9.78 38.77 5.97
CA VAL A 138 -9.65 38.67 4.51
C VAL A 138 -8.32 38.06 4.10
N ALA A 139 -7.20 38.46 4.72
CA ALA A 139 -5.88 37.90 4.43
C ALA A 139 -5.79 36.41 4.72
N PHE A 140 -6.34 35.94 5.84
CA PHE A 140 -6.39 34.52 6.18
C PHE A 140 -7.27 33.74 5.20
N ALA A 141 -8.46 34.25 4.85
CA ALA A 141 -9.36 33.61 3.90
C ALA A 141 -8.73 33.49 2.50
N PHE A 142 -8.13 34.59 2.02
CA PHE A 142 -7.44 34.62 0.73
C PHE A 142 -6.21 33.72 0.73
N GLY A 143 -5.38 33.77 1.75
CA GLY A 143 -4.20 32.91 1.91
C GLY A 143 -4.56 31.43 1.92
N TYR A 144 -5.66 31.05 2.60
CA TYR A 144 -6.16 29.68 2.63
C TYR A 144 -6.65 29.21 1.24
N ALA A 145 -7.39 30.05 0.53
CA ALA A 145 -7.86 29.75 -0.82
C ALA A 145 -6.70 29.60 -1.82
N MET A 146 -5.74 30.55 -1.79
CA MET A 146 -4.54 30.51 -2.64
C MET A 146 -3.64 29.31 -2.37
N ALA A 147 -3.33 29.03 -1.10
CA ALA A 147 -2.55 27.85 -0.72
C ALA A 147 -3.22 26.55 -1.21
N GLY A 148 -4.55 26.49 -1.15
CA GLY A 148 -5.30 25.33 -1.68
C GLY A 148 -5.16 25.17 -3.19
N ARG A 149 -5.19 26.28 -3.94
CA ARG A 149 -5.09 26.27 -5.40
C ARG A 149 -3.68 25.88 -5.87
N VAL A 150 -2.66 26.47 -5.27
CA VAL A 150 -1.24 26.21 -5.60
C VAL A 150 -0.81 24.79 -5.24
N LEU A 151 -1.32 24.22 -4.12
CA LEU A 151 -0.96 22.88 -3.67
C LEU A 151 -1.86 21.76 -4.26
N SER A 152 -2.92 22.11 -5.00
CA SER A 152 -3.81 21.11 -5.62
C SER A 152 -3.11 20.12 -6.56
N PRO A 153 -2.18 20.56 -7.45
CA PRO A 153 -1.43 19.68 -8.33
C PRO A 153 -0.61 18.62 -7.58
N LEU A 154 0.03 18.99 -6.48
CA LEU A 154 0.80 18.06 -5.65
C LEU A 154 -0.08 16.90 -5.13
N GLY A 155 -1.33 17.18 -4.80
CA GLY A 155 -2.29 16.16 -4.42
C GLY A 155 -2.68 15.22 -5.57
N ARG A 156 -2.62 15.67 -6.83
CA ARG A 156 -2.81 14.82 -8.02
C ARG A 156 -1.61 13.91 -8.21
N ILE A 157 -0.40 14.44 -8.20
CA ILE A 157 0.86 13.69 -8.32
C ILE A 157 0.90 12.57 -7.27
N THR A 158 0.67 12.91 -5.99
CA THR A 158 0.69 11.94 -4.89
C THR A 158 -0.34 10.81 -5.07
N ARG A 159 -1.57 11.14 -5.50
CA ARG A 159 -2.62 10.14 -5.73
C ARG A 159 -2.31 9.24 -6.92
N THR A 160 -1.78 9.78 -8.01
CA THR A 160 -1.36 8.98 -9.16
C THR A 160 -0.20 8.06 -8.79
N ALA A 161 0.82 8.58 -8.09
CA ALA A 161 1.93 7.79 -7.58
C ALA A 161 1.48 6.62 -6.69
N GLN A 162 0.52 6.83 -5.78
CA GLN A 162 -0.04 5.79 -4.93
C GLN A 162 -0.82 4.72 -5.72
N ARG A 163 -1.52 5.10 -6.79
CA ARG A 163 -2.25 4.16 -7.64
C ARG A 163 -1.32 3.34 -8.52
N VAL A 164 -0.29 3.97 -9.07
CA VAL A 164 0.75 3.29 -9.86
C VAL A 164 1.48 2.25 -9.01
N ALA A 165 1.81 2.58 -7.74
CA ALA A 165 2.41 1.63 -6.81
C ALA A 165 1.52 0.40 -6.52
N GLY A 166 0.22 0.49 -6.78
CA GLY A 166 -0.74 -0.59 -6.52
C GLY A 166 -1.03 -1.53 -7.69
N SER A 167 -0.84 -1.15 -8.99
CA SER A 167 -1.08 -2.07 -10.13
C SER A 167 -1.22 -1.43 -11.52
N ASP A 168 -1.19 -0.12 -11.70
CA ASP A 168 -1.52 0.52 -12.99
C ASP A 168 -0.40 1.45 -13.46
N LEU A 169 0.62 0.85 -14.08
CA LEU A 169 1.79 1.55 -14.62
C LEU A 169 1.49 2.37 -15.89
N HIS A 170 0.32 2.14 -16.54
CA HIS A 170 -0.03 2.86 -17.77
C HIS A 170 -0.60 4.26 -17.52
N ARG A 171 -0.95 4.59 -16.28
CA ARG A 171 -1.44 5.92 -15.95
C ARG A 171 -0.32 6.93 -15.93
N ARG A 172 -0.64 8.12 -16.46
CA ARG A 172 0.24 9.29 -16.44
C ARG A 172 -0.42 10.40 -15.61
N ILE A 173 0.40 11.32 -15.14
CA ILE A 173 -0.05 12.49 -14.38
C ILE A 173 -0.63 13.50 -15.32
N GLU A 174 0.02 13.74 -16.48
CA GLU A 174 -0.36 14.68 -17.52
C GLU A 174 -0.83 16.02 -16.93
N LEU A 175 0.04 16.65 -16.15
CA LEU A 175 -0.31 17.88 -15.45
C LEU A 175 -0.42 19.01 -16.46
N GLY A 176 -1.65 19.49 -16.73
CA GLY A 176 -1.90 20.70 -17.50
C GLY A 176 -1.70 21.94 -16.63
N GLY A 177 -1.17 23.01 -17.21
CA GLY A 177 -0.96 24.29 -16.53
C GLY A 177 0.25 25.04 -17.05
N PRO A 178 0.69 26.09 -16.36
CA PRO A 178 1.90 26.81 -16.71
C PRO A 178 3.14 25.92 -16.53
N ASP A 179 4.18 26.23 -17.29
CA ASP A 179 5.49 25.56 -17.18
C ASP A 179 6.20 26.09 -15.92
N ASP A 180 5.89 25.45 -14.78
CA ASP A 180 6.47 25.70 -13.48
C ASP A 180 7.18 24.45 -12.93
N GLU A 181 7.78 24.55 -11.74
CA GLU A 181 8.51 23.46 -11.09
C GLU A 181 7.61 22.25 -10.78
N LEU A 182 6.29 22.47 -10.64
CA LEU A 182 5.33 21.38 -10.41
C LEU A 182 5.05 20.61 -11.70
N LYS A 183 5.03 21.28 -12.83
CA LYS A 183 4.91 20.64 -14.14
C LYS A 183 6.18 19.87 -14.49
N GLU A 184 7.36 20.46 -14.29
CA GLU A 184 8.66 19.79 -14.48
C GLU A 184 8.75 18.51 -13.63
N LEU A 185 8.29 18.57 -12.36
CA LEU A 185 8.21 17.41 -11.49
C LEU A 185 7.26 16.33 -12.04
N ALA A 186 6.08 16.73 -12.55
CA ALA A 186 5.10 15.80 -13.11
C ALA A 186 5.63 15.13 -14.39
N ASP A 187 6.26 15.90 -15.28
CA ASP A 187 6.84 15.42 -16.54
C ASP A 187 8.02 14.45 -16.27
N THR A 188 8.89 14.78 -15.31
CA THR A 188 9.97 13.88 -14.86
C THR A 188 9.41 12.57 -14.29
N PHE A 189 8.32 12.64 -13.55
CA PHE A 189 7.66 11.46 -12.99
C PHE A 189 7.05 10.61 -14.11
N ASP A 190 6.40 11.22 -15.09
CA ASP A 190 5.82 10.53 -16.26
C ASP A 190 6.92 9.88 -17.11
N GLU A 191 8.08 10.53 -17.30
CA GLU A 191 9.25 9.90 -17.96
C GLU A 191 9.78 8.68 -17.21
N MET A 192 9.82 8.75 -15.88
CA MET A 192 10.21 7.60 -15.05
C MET A 192 9.21 6.45 -15.20
N LEU A 193 7.90 6.73 -15.23
CA LEU A 193 6.86 5.73 -15.49
C LEU A 193 7.00 5.10 -16.86
N ASP A 194 7.32 5.88 -17.88
CA ASP A 194 7.58 5.38 -19.24
C ASP A 194 8.79 4.44 -19.31
N ARG A 195 9.83 4.74 -18.57
CA ARG A 195 11.01 3.87 -18.47
C ARG A 195 10.68 2.55 -17.77
N LEU A 196 9.90 2.61 -16.69
CA LEU A 196 9.44 1.44 -15.94
C LEU A 196 8.54 0.55 -16.82
N ASP A 197 7.56 1.14 -17.50
CA ASP A 197 6.64 0.43 -18.38
C ASP A 197 7.39 -0.29 -19.51
N ARG A 198 8.32 0.40 -20.19
CA ARG A 198 9.19 -0.21 -21.21
C ARG A 198 10.06 -1.33 -20.66
N ALA A 199 10.58 -1.20 -19.45
CA ALA A 199 11.38 -2.23 -18.80
C ALA A 199 10.54 -3.49 -18.50
N PHE A 200 9.34 -3.32 -17.98
CA PHE A 200 8.41 -4.43 -17.72
C PHE A 200 7.95 -5.10 -19.02
N GLU A 201 7.66 -4.31 -20.06
CA GLU A 201 7.28 -4.88 -21.36
C GLU A 201 8.43 -5.65 -22.02
N SER A 202 9.67 -5.14 -21.90
CA SER A 202 10.86 -5.85 -22.35
C SER A 202 11.06 -7.16 -21.58
N GLN A 203 10.87 -7.14 -20.26
CA GLN A 203 10.94 -8.34 -19.42
C GLN A 203 9.85 -9.36 -19.81
N ARG A 204 8.62 -8.92 -20.06
CA ARG A 204 7.53 -9.80 -20.54
C ARG A 204 7.88 -10.48 -21.88
N ARG A 205 8.38 -9.69 -22.83
CA ARG A 205 8.82 -10.22 -24.14
C ARG A 205 9.98 -11.20 -23.98
N PHE A 206 10.95 -10.89 -23.16
CA PHE A 206 12.06 -11.79 -22.86
C PHE A 206 11.56 -13.12 -22.26
N VAL A 207 10.69 -13.08 -21.26
CA VAL A 207 10.09 -14.28 -20.64
C VAL A 207 9.28 -15.08 -21.64
N ALA A 208 8.48 -14.42 -22.52
CA ALA A 208 7.69 -15.09 -23.54
C ALA A 208 8.61 -15.81 -24.55
N ASN A 209 9.64 -15.13 -25.06
CA ASN A 209 10.58 -15.70 -26.02
C ASN A 209 11.40 -16.84 -25.39
N ALA A 210 11.92 -16.64 -24.17
CA ALA A 210 12.64 -17.70 -23.45
C ALA A 210 11.75 -18.94 -23.24
N SER A 211 10.43 -18.76 -23.04
CA SER A 211 9.46 -19.87 -22.93
C SER A 211 9.47 -20.75 -24.17
N HIS A 212 9.41 -20.13 -25.34
CA HIS A 212 9.38 -20.85 -26.61
C HIS A 212 10.73 -21.50 -26.92
N GLU A 213 11.82 -20.75 -26.72
CA GLU A 213 13.18 -21.22 -26.99
C GLU A 213 13.64 -22.36 -26.06
N LEU A 214 13.12 -22.44 -24.85
CA LEU A 214 13.41 -23.53 -23.91
C LEU A 214 12.50 -24.74 -24.08
N ARG A 215 11.23 -24.55 -24.46
CA ARG A 215 10.27 -25.66 -24.65
C ARG A 215 10.64 -26.55 -25.85
N THR A 216 11.09 -25.95 -26.93
CA THR A 216 11.41 -26.70 -28.16
C THR A 216 12.52 -27.76 -27.97
N PRO A 217 13.72 -27.44 -27.42
CA PRO A 217 14.76 -28.45 -27.21
C PRO A 217 14.36 -29.51 -26.18
N LEU A 218 13.58 -29.14 -25.11
CA LEU A 218 13.10 -30.13 -24.18
C LEU A 218 12.10 -31.11 -24.81
N ALA A 219 11.19 -30.63 -25.65
CA ALA A 219 10.27 -31.49 -26.38
C ALA A 219 11.00 -32.42 -27.37
N ILE A 220 12.03 -31.93 -28.06
CA ILE A 220 12.88 -32.74 -28.94
C ILE A 220 13.60 -33.83 -28.13
N ASN A 221 14.23 -33.48 -27.00
CA ASN A 221 14.87 -34.43 -26.10
C ASN A 221 13.90 -35.51 -25.63
N ARG A 222 12.69 -35.10 -25.23
CA ARG A 222 11.62 -36.03 -24.83
C ARG A 222 11.31 -37.02 -25.91
N THR A 223 11.04 -36.55 -27.15
CA THR A 223 10.70 -37.40 -28.29
C THR A 223 11.84 -38.38 -28.61
N LEU A 224 13.11 -37.93 -28.59
CA LEU A 224 14.26 -38.78 -28.84
C LEU A 224 14.40 -39.88 -27.77
N LEU A 225 14.15 -39.55 -26.49
CA LEU A 225 14.19 -40.51 -25.37
C LEU A 225 13.03 -41.51 -25.46
N GLU A 226 11.83 -41.05 -25.77
CA GLU A 226 10.64 -41.91 -25.99
C GLU A 226 10.84 -42.89 -27.12
N VAL A 227 11.40 -42.44 -28.24
CA VAL A 227 11.73 -43.30 -29.41
C VAL A 227 12.78 -44.37 -29.03
N GLN A 228 13.83 -43.97 -28.29
CA GLN A 228 14.86 -44.93 -27.83
C GLN A 228 14.33 -45.94 -26.79
N LEU A 229 13.39 -45.52 -25.93
CA LEU A 229 12.74 -46.42 -24.99
C LEU A 229 11.69 -47.36 -25.60
N ALA A 230 11.19 -47.04 -26.78
CA ALA A 230 10.27 -47.86 -27.55
C ALA A 230 10.98 -48.96 -28.37
N ASP A 231 12.32 -48.94 -28.45
CA ASP A 231 13.10 -49.96 -29.14
C ASP A 231 13.07 -51.31 -28.38
N PRO A 232 12.49 -52.38 -28.94
CA PRO A 232 12.43 -53.68 -28.31
C PRO A 232 13.80 -54.33 -28.08
N ASP A 233 14.81 -53.94 -28.87
CA ASP A 233 16.17 -54.49 -28.81
C ASP A 233 17.10 -53.70 -27.89
N ALA A 234 16.59 -52.68 -27.16
CA ALA A 234 17.37 -51.89 -26.23
C ALA A 234 17.88 -52.72 -25.07
N SER A 235 19.17 -52.59 -24.71
CA SER A 235 19.69 -53.27 -23.55
C SER A 235 19.01 -52.78 -22.23
N PRO A 236 18.92 -53.61 -21.20
CA PRO A 236 18.31 -53.19 -19.89
C PRO A 236 18.99 -51.95 -19.32
N GLU A 237 20.29 -51.83 -19.47
CA GLU A 237 21.05 -50.63 -18.98
C GLU A 237 20.68 -49.40 -19.75
N LEU A 238 20.52 -49.48 -21.09
CA LEU A 238 20.09 -48.38 -21.94
C LEU A 238 18.66 -47.96 -21.63
N ALA A 239 17.77 -48.92 -21.43
CA ALA A 239 16.39 -48.64 -21.03
C ALA A 239 16.32 -47.94 -19.65
N GLN A 240 17.14 -48.36 -18.69
CA GLN A 240 17.21 -47.73 -17.36
C GLN A 240 17.78 -46.30 -17.44
N LEU A 241 18.83 -46.10 -18.22
CA LEU A 241 19.39 -44.76 -18.49
C LEU A 241 18.37 -43.84 -19.14
N GLY A 242 17.68 -44.33 -20.21
CA GLY A 242 16.64 -43.62 -20.91
C GLY A 242 15.49 -43.17 -20.02
N LYS A 243 15.01 -44.06 -19.12
CA LYS A 243 13.98 -43.70 -18.10
C LYS A 243 14.47 -42.61 -17.16
N THR A 244 15.73 -42.67 -16.73
CA THR A 244 16.31 -41.67 -15.82
C THR A 244 16.45 -40.30 -16.51
N LEU A 245 16.87 -40.29 -17.78
CA LEU A 245 16.99 -39.09 -18.58
C LEU A 245 15.60 -38.49 -18.90
N LEU A 246 14.62 -39.33 -19.23
CA LEU A 246 13.24 -38.87 -19.47
C LEU A 246 12.65 -38.20 -18.22
N ALA A 247 12.79 -38.82 -17.05
CA ALA A 247 12.35 -38.21 -15.80
C ALA A 247 13.07 -36.88 -15.47
N THR A 248 14.36 -36.78 -15.86
CA THR A 248 15.13 -35.54 -15.69
C THR A 248 14.66 -34.45 -16.64
N ASN A 249 14.35 -34.81 -17.90
CA ASN A 249 13.83 -33.89 -18.91
C ASN A 249 12.43 -33.37 -18.52
N GLU A 250 11.53 -34.26 -18.08
CA GLU A 250 10.20 -33.89 -17.55
C GLU A 250 10.29 -32.92 -16.37
N ARG A 251 11.24 -33.16 -15.47
CA ARG A 251 11.51 -32.27 -14.35
C ARG A 251 11.99 -30.89 -14.83
N SER A 252 12.84 -30.86 -15.85
CA SER A 252 13.33 -29.61 -16.45
C SER A 252 12.22 -28.82 -17.14
N GLU A 253 11.32 -29.52 -17.87
CA GLU A 253 10.12 -28.94 -18.47
C GLU A 253 9.24 -28.27 -17.39
N GLN A 254 8.96 -28.99 -16.31
CA GLN A 254 8.14 -28.46 -15.19
C GLN A 254 8.80 -27.24 -14.52
N LEU A 255 10.14 -27.25 -14.36
CA LEU A 255 10.90 -26.12 -13.83
C LEU A 255 10.76 -24.88 -14.72
N VAL A 256 11.04 -25.05 -16.00
CA VAL A 256 10.98 -23.96 -16.99
C VAL A 256 9.55 -23.41 -17.04
N GLU A 257 8.54 -24.27 -17.21
CA GLU A 257 7.14 -23.86 -17.27
C GLU A 257 6.69 -23.15 -16.01
N GLY A 258 7.08 -23.66 -14.83
CA GLY A 258 6.78 -23.03 -13.55
C GLY A 258 7.40 -21.65 -13.38
N LEU A 259 8.68 -21.47 -13.76
CA LEU A 259 9.35 -20.18 -13.72
C LEU A 259 8.72 -19.16 -14.68
N LEU A 260 8.37 -19.61 -15.88
CA LEU A 260 7.74 -18.77 -16.89
C LEU A 260 6.32 -18.35 -16.48
N LEU A 261 5.58 -19.26 -15.85
CA LEU A 261 4.26 -18.95 -15.32
C LEU A 261 4.34 -17.96 -14.16
N LEU A 262 5.31 -18.12 -13.23
CA LEU A 262 5.57 -17.14 -12.18
C LEU A 262 5.84 -15.75 -12.75
N ALA A 263 6.75 -15.66 -13.73
CA ALA A 263 7.10 -14.39 -14.35
C ALA A 263 5.94 -13.72 -15.12
N ARG A 264 5.00 -14.52 -15.66
CA ARG A 264 3.79 -14.02 -16.34
C ARG A 264 2.68 -13.63 -15.36
N SER A 265 2.54 -14.33 -14.24
CA SER A 265 1.44 -14.16 -13.29
C SER A 265 1.69 -13.05 -12.24
N GLU A 266 2.82 -12.35 -12.27
CA GLU A 266 3.04 -11.13 -11.48
C GLU A 266 2.16 -9.95 -11.95
N ASN A 267 1.50 -10.08 -13.10
CA ASN A 267 0.61 -9.07 -13.66
C ASN A 267 -0.85 -9.51 -13.56
N LYS A 268 -1.76 -8.53 -13.47
CA LYS A 268 -3.21 -8.78 -13.50
C LYS A 268 -3.61 -9.51 -14.78
N VAL A 269 -4.53 -10.45 -14.63
CA VAL A 269 -5.14 -11.14 -15.77
C VAL A 269 -5.95 -10.14 -16.57
N VAL A 270 -5.57 -9.94 -17.83
CA VAL A 270 -6.20 -8.97 -18.74
C VAL A 270 -7.47 -9.55 -19.38
N ASP A 271 -7.45 -10.84 -19.70
CA ASP A 271 -8.57 -11.55 -20.37
C ASP A 271 -9.35 -12.38 -19.34
N LYS A 272 -10.23 -11.72 -18.58
CA LYS A 272 -11.10 -12.34 -17.59
C LYS A 272 -12.43 -12.72 -18.24
N LYS A 273 -12.84 -13.99 -18.08
CA LYS A 273 -14.14 -14.52 -18.52
C LYS A 273 -14.86 -15.15 -17.34
N PRO A 274 -16.18 -15.28 -17.37
CA PRO A 274 -16.90 -16.07 -16.39
C PRO A 274 -16.45 -17.53 -16.42
N VAL A 275 -15.98 -18.05 -15.30
CA VAL A 275 -15.51 -19.43 -15.14
C VAL A 275 -16.19 -20.05 -13.92
N ASP A 276 -16.73 -21.26 -14.06
CA ASP A 276 -17.28 -22.02 -12.94
C ASP A 276 -16.16 -22.85 -12.27
N LEU A 277 -15.85 -22.50 -11.02
CA LEU A 277 -14.83 -23.22 -10.23
C LEU A 277 -15.21 -24.68 -9.97
N SER A 278 -16.50 -25.04 -9.99
CA SER A 278 -16.93 -26.43 -9.82
C SER A 278 -16.50 -27.30 -10.99
N GLU A 279 -16.59 -26.80 -12.22
CA GLU A 279 -16.12 -27.46 -13.43
C GLU A 279 -14.59 -27.58 -13.45
N VAL A 280 -13.90 -26.47 -13.12
CA VAL A 280 -12.44 -26.46 -13.00
C VAL A 280 -11.94 -27.50 -11.99
N ALA A 281 -12.57 -27.57 -10.82
CA ALA A 281 -12.21 -28.54 -9.79
C ALA A 281 -12.53 -29.98 -10.23
N ALA A 282 -13.64 -30.19 -10.96
CA ALA A 282 -14.00 -31.51 -11.51
C ALA A 282 -12.97 -32.01 -12.51
N GLN A 283 -12.58 -31.17 -13.50
CA GLN A 283 -11.58 -31.51 -14.49
C GLN A 283 -10.22 -31.84 -13.84
N ALA A 284 -9.79 -31.04 -12.86
CA ALA A 284 -8.56 -31.29 -12.13
C ALA A 284 -8.60 -32.59 -11.31
N VAL A 285 -9.74 -32.94 -10.70
CA VAL A 285 -9.95 -34.23 -10.02
C VAL A 285 -9.87 -35.39 -11.00
N ASP A 286 -10.47 -35.27 -12.17
CA ASP A 286 -10.41 -36.34 -13.19
C ASP A 286 -8.98 -36.58 -13.69
N GLN A 287 -8.19 -35.53 -13.87
CA GLN A 287 -6.79 -35.64 -14.32
C GLN A 287 -5.89 -36.38 -13.30
N ILE A 288 -6.16 -36.25 -12.00
CA ILE A 288 -5.32 -36.91 -10.96
C ILE A 288 -5.90 -38.25 -10.47
N ARG A 289 -7.05 -38.66 -10.97
CA ARG A 289 -7.78 -39.85 -10.49
C ARG A 289 -6.95 -41.12 -10.56
N GLU A 290 -6.29 -41.36 -11.66
CA GLU A 290 -5.45 -42.54 -11.86
C GLU A 290 -4.25 -42.54 -10.88
N GLU A 291 -3.57 -41.40 -10.70
CA GLU A 291 -2.46 -41.28 -9.76
C GLU A 291 -2.92 -41.49 -8.30
N ALA A 292 -4.07 -40.94 -7.92
CA ALA A 292 -4.65 -41.10 -6.60
C ALA A 292 -5.02 -42.56 -6.35
N GLN A 293 -5.66 -43.26 -7.32
CA GLN A 293 -6.01 -44.66 -7.24
C GLN A 293 -4.76 -45.55 -7.11
N ALA A 294 -3.73 -45.31 -7.91
CA ALA A 294 -2.46 -46.02 -7.86
C ALA A 294 -1.78 -45.94 -6.48
N LYS A 295 -2.02 -44.84 -5.74
CA LYS A 295 -1.51 -44.61 -4.38
C LYS A 295 -2.49 -44.97 -3.28
N GLY A 296 -3.67 -45.53 -3.58
CA GLY A 296 -4.69 -45.86 -2.61
C GLY A 296 -5.34 -44.68 -1.90
N ILE A 297 -5.35 -43.51 -2.52
CA ILE A 297 -5.86 -42.25 -1.94
C ILE A 297 -7.31 -42.06 -2.37
N ALA A 298 -8.22 -41.88 -1.39
CA ALA A 298 -9.63 -41.59 -1.65
C ALA A 298 -9.85 -40.13 -2.01
N LEU A 299 -10.46 -39.85 -3.19
CA LEU A 299 -10.89 -38.53 -3.62
C LEU A 299 -12.35 -38.30 -3.25
N ARG A 300 -12.65 -37.22 -2.50
CA ARG A 300 -14.00 -36.87 -2.06
C ARG A 300 -14.24 -35.37 -2.08
N GLY A 301 -15.47 -34.94 -1.80
CA GLY A 301 -15.85 -33.54 -1.65
C GLY A 301 -17.09 -33.14 -2.43
N VAL A 302 -17.65 -31.98 -2.09
CA VAL A 302 -18.85 -31.41 -2.69
C VAL A 302 -18.46 -30.16 -3.47
N ARG A 303 -18.81 -30.12 -4.76
CA ARG A 303 -18.54 -29.01 -5.63
C ARG A 303 -19.83 -28.30 -5.97
N GLN A 304 -20.04 -27.14 -5.36
CA GLN A 304 -21.14 -26.24 -5.69
C GLN A 304 -20.71 -25.29 -6.79
N GLN A 305 -21.64 -24.93 -7.69
CA GLN A 305 -21.38 -23.93 -8.71
C GLN A 305 -20.95 -22.61 -8.09
N ALA A 306 -19.82 -22.09 -8.53
CA ALA A 306 -19.23 -20.86 -8.01
C ALA A 306 -18.50 -20.14 -9.16
N PHE A 307 -19.12 -19.10 -9.70
CA PHE A 307 -18.57 -18.34 -10.83
C PHE A 307 -17.57 -17.29 -10.35
N VAL A 308 -16.53 -17.10 -11.15
CA VAL A 308 -15.52 -16.03 -10.95
C VAL A 308 -15.16 -15.40 -12.28
N GLN A 309 -14.68 -14.16 -12.27
CA GLN A 309 -14.09 -13.53 -13.46
C GLN A 309 -12.60 -13.86 -13.51
N GLY A 310 -12.20 -14.71 -14.48
CA GLY A 310 -10.83 -15.17 -14.54
C GLY A 310 -10.44 -15.83 -15.86
N ASN A 311 -9.21 -16.32 -15.89
CA ASN A 311 -8.70 -17.13 -16.99
C ASN A 311 -8.81 -18.61 -16.63
N GLY A 312 -9.65 -19.38 -17.35
CA GLY A 312 -9.96 -20.79 -17.05
C GLY A 312 -8.71 -21.68 -16.99
N VAL A 313 -7.74 -21.48 -17.90
CA VAL A 313 -6.50 -22.27 -17.93
C VAL A 313 -5.64 -22.02 -16.67
N LEU A 314 -5.56 -20.78 -16.22
CA LEU A 314 -4.82 -20.44 -15.01
C LEU A 314 -5.54 -20.94 -13.75
N LEU A 315 -6.86 -20.90 -13.72
CA LEU A 315 -7.67 -21.42 -12.61
C LEU A 315 -7.59 -22.95 -12.53
N GLU A 316 -7.60 -23.64 -13.68
CA GLU A 316 -7.35 -25.09 -13.75
C GLU A 316 -5.97 -25.44 -13.20
N ARG A 317 -4.95 -24.63 -13.52
CA ARG A 317 -3.59 -24.83 -13.00
C ARG A 317 -3.52 -24.66 -11.48
N ILE A 318 -4.32 -23.75 -10.88
CA ILE A 318 -4.46 -23.65 -9.41
C ILE A 318 -4.96 -24.98 -8.84
N ALA A 319 -6.11 -25.46 -9.33
CA ALA A 319 -6.75 -26.67 -8.84
C ALA A 319 -5.82 -27.89 -8.98
N LEU A 320 -5.21 -28.03 -10.15
CA LEU A 320 -4.31 -29.15 -10.46
C LEU A 320 -3.06 -29.15 -9.56
N ASN A 321 -2.40 -27.99 -9.36
CA ASN A 321 -1.24 -27.90 -8.48
C ASN A 321 -1.59 -28.24 -7.01
N LEU A 322 -2.75 -27.78 -6.51
CA LEU A 322 -3.20 -28.09 -5.16
C LEU A 322 -3.47 -29.58 -5.00
N LEU A 323 -4.15 -30.18 -5.96
CA LEU A 323 -4.50 -31.60 -5.95
C LEU A 323 -3.27 -32.51 -6.10
N GLN A 324 -2.37 -32.18 -7.03
CA GLN A 324 -1.11 -32.91 -7.18
C GLN A 324 -0.28 -32.89 -5.89
N ASN A 325 -0.21 -31.72 -5.19
CA ASN A 325 0.44 -31.64 -3.91
C ASN A 325 -0.27 -32.49 -2.85
N ALA A 326 -1.60 -32.46 -2.81
CA ALA A 326 -2.41 -33.21 -1.86
C ALA A 326 -2.27 -34.73 -2.03
N VAL A 327 -2.13 -35.22 -3.28
CA VAL A 327 -1.89 -36.64 -3.58
C VAL A 327 -0.42 -37.03 -3.36
N ARG A 328 0.52 -36.17 -3.69
CA ARG A 328 1.96 -36.44 -3.56
C ARG A 328 2.41 -36.53 -2.11
N TYR A 329 1.92 -35.62 -1.26
CA TYR A 329 2.30 -35.51 0.15
C TYR A 329 1.24 -36.12 1.09
N ASN A 330 0.55 -37.14 0.62
CA ASN A 330 -0.46 -37.86 1.42
C ASN A 330 0.16 -38.94 2.29
N THR A 331 -0.64 -39.53 3.21
CA THR A 331 -0.28 -40.75 3.96
C THR A 331 -0.48 -41.99 3.09
N PRO A 332 0.39 -43.02 3.19
CA PRO A 332 0.24 -44.23 2.41
C PRO A 332 -0.95 -45.11 2.87
N GLU A 333 -1.40 -44.94 4.12
CA GLU A 333 -2.53 -45.71 4.71
C GLU A 333 -3.69 -44.75 4.99
N ASP A 334 -4.92 -45.16 4.59
CA ASP A 334 -6.15 -44.37 4.78
C ASP A 334 -6.08 -42.91 4.29
N GLY A 335 -5.26 -42.69 3.26
CA GLY A 335 -5.07 -41.36 2.66
C GLY A 335 -6.33 -40.87 1.92
N TRP A 336 -6.67 -39.60 2.10
CA TRP A 336 -7.76 -38.97 1.35
C TRP A 336 -7.45 -37.52 0.98
N VAL A 337 -8.10 -37.06 -0.08
CA VAL A 337 -8.11 -35.67 -0.51
C VAL A 337 -9.56 -35.23 -0.68
N GLU A 338 -9.91 -34.11 -0.10
CA GLU A 338 -11.24 -33.51 -0.20
C GLU A 338 -11.16 -32.18 -0.93
N VAL A 339 -12.05 -32.03 -1.95
CA VAL A 339 -12.13 -30.83 -2.77
C VAL A 339 -13.55 -30.28 -2.68
N SER A 340 -13.67 -29.03 -2.27
CA SER A 340 -14.96 -28.35 -2.25
C SER A 340 -14.87 -26.98 -2.91
N THR A 341 -15.97 -26.60 -3.57
CA THR A 341 -16.20 -25.25 -4.09
C THR A 341 -17.50 -24.73 -3.52
N GLU A 342 -17.52 -23.47 -3.13
CA GLU A 342 -18.70 -22.81 -2.61
C GLU A 342 -18.79 -21.33 -3.04
N PRO A 343 -19.97 -20.82 -3.38
CA PRO A 343 -20.18 -19.40 -3.56
C PRO A 343 -20.33 -18.72 -2.18
N GLN A 344 -19.67 -17.56 -2.01
CA GLN A 344 -19.82 -16.71 -0.83
C GLN A 344 -20.18 -15.29 -1.28
N PRO A 345 -20.73 -14.41 -0.40
CA PRO A 345 -21.04 -13.03 -0.77
C PRO A 345 -19.83 -12.28 -1.31
N GLY A 346 -19.86 -11.92 -2.62
CA GLY A 346 -18.79 -11.19 -3.29
C GLY A 346 -17.55 -12.02 -3.69
N CYS A 347 -17.53 -13.34 -3.45
CA CYS A 347 -16.39 -14.19 -3.82
C CYS A 347 -16.80 -15.66 -4.00
N ALA A 348 -15.95 -16.43 -4.65
CA ALA A 348 -16.04 -17.88 -4.70
C ALA A 348 -14.81 -18.51 -4.03
N VAL A 349 -15.00 -19.65 -3.42
CA VAL A 349 -13.99 -20.32 -2.60
C VAL A 349 -13.73 -21.74 -3.13
N LEU A 350 -12.45 -22.07 -3.31
CA LEU A 350 -11.98 -23.43 -3.55
C LEU A 350 -11.18 -23.89 -2.32
N VAL A 351 -11.57 -25.02 -1.73
CA VAL A 351 -10.87 -25.62 -0.60
C VAL A 351 -10.37 -27.01 -1.01
N VAL A 352 -9.09 -27.24 -0.76
CA VAL A 352 -8.46 -28.56 -0.91
C VAL A 352 -7.89 -28.97 0.43
N THR A 353 -8.39 -30.08 0.98
CA THR A 353 -7.93 -30.64 2.27
C THR A 353 -7.34 -32.03 2.03
N ASN A 354 -6.23 -32.34 2.64
CA ASN A 354 -5.61 -33.66 2.52
C ASN A 354 -5.11 -34.17 3.86
N THR A 355 -5.06 -35.49 3.97
CA THR A 355 -4.24 -36.20 4.97
C THR A 355 -2.77 -36.11 4.57
N GLY A 356 -1.86 -36.22 5.53
CA GLY A 356 -0.43 -36.14 5.25
C GLY A 356 0.41 -35.98 6.52
N PRO A 357 1.71 -35.73 6.37
CA PRO A 357 2.59 -35.45 7.50
C PRO A 357 2.16 -34.19 8.27
N VAL A 358 2.53 -34.15 9.56
CA VAL A 358 2.27 -32.95 10.38
C VAL A 358 3.16 -31.79 9.90
N VAL A 359 2.52 -30.68 9.54
CA VAL A 359 3.21 -29.45 9.11
C VAL A 359 3.20 -28.45 10.27
N PRO A 360 4.37 -28.02 10.76
CA PRO A 360 4.45 -27.00 11.80
C PRO A 360 3.85 -25.66 11.32
N ALA A 361 3.06 -25.00 12.16
CA ALA A 361 2.38 -23.76 11.80
C ALA A 361 3.34 -22.64 11.34
N TYR A 362 4.56 -22.59 11.90
CA TYR A 362 5.58 -21.61 11.52
C TYR A 362 6.20 -21.86 10.14
N GLU A 363 6.05 -23.05 9.56
CA GLU A 363 6.54 -23.37 8.22
C GLU A 363 5.50 -23.14 7.12
N VAL A 364 4.23 -22.98 7.47
CA VAL A 364 3.13 -22.90 6.49
C VAL A 364 3.28 -21.73 5.52
N GLU A 365 3.66 -20.55 6.00
CA GLU A 365 3.89 -19.40 5.13
C GLU A 365 5.04 -19.62 4.15
N ASN A 366 6.07 -20.35 4.59
CA ASN A 366 7.25 -20.66 3.79
C ASN A 366 6.97 -21.66 2.67
N LEU A 367 5.86 -22.43 2.73
CA LEU A 367 5.47 -23.36 1.67
C LEU A 367 5.15 -22.66 0.34
N PHE A 368 4.82 -21.40 0.38
CA PHE A 368 4.55 -20.60 -0.83
C PHE A 368 5.80 -19.96 -1.44
N GLU A 369 6.97 -20.11 -0.81
CA GLU A 369 8.23 -19.63 -1.40
C GLU A 369 8.67 -20.57 -2.53
N PRO A 370 9.16 -20.03 -3.68
CA PRO A 370 9.71 -20.84 -4.76
C PRO A 370 10.85 -21.75 -4.25
N PHE A 371 10.88 -23.00 -4.74
CA PHE A 371 11.89 -24.02 -4.40
C PHE A 371 11.90 -24.45 -2.93
N ARG A 372 10.93 -24.00 -2.12
CA ARG A 372 10.84 -24.38 -0.70
C ARG A 372 10.21 -25.75 -0.54
N ARG A 373 10.73 -26.53 0.42
CA ARG A 373 10.28 -27.89 0.77
C ARG A 373 10.43 -28.12 2.25
N LEU A 374 9.54 -28.90 2.84
CA LEU A 374 9.68 -29.36 4.24
C LEU A 374 10.95 -30.23 4.37
N ARG A 375 11.73 -30.00 5.42
CA ARG A 375 13.05 -30.66 5.66
C ARG A 375 12.95 -32.16 5.92
N THR A 376 11.78 -32.71 6.16
CA THR A 376 11.57 -34.07 6.69
C THR A 376 11.75 -35.19 5.65
N GLU A 377 11.85 -34.86 4.33
CA GLU A 377 11.87 -35.88 3.28
C GLU A 377 13.13 -35.80 2.41
N ARG A 378 14.23 -36.38 2.89
CA ARG A 378 15.48 -36.50 2.11
C ARG A 378 15.63 -37.78 1.30
N THR A 379 14.71 -38.74 1.41
CA THR A 379 14.82 -40.07 0.80
C THR A 379 13.64 -40.36 -0.12
N GLY A 380 13.84 -40.27 -1.43
CA GLY A 380 12.89 -40.66 -2.48
C GLY A 380 13.10 -39.95 -3.79
N SER A 381 13.07 -40.67 -4.91
CA SER A 381 13.26 -40.18 -6.27
C SER A 381 12.06 -39.36 -6.81
N ASP A 382 10.96 -39.31 -6.08
CA ASP A 382 9.67 -38.74 -6.53
C ASP A 382 9.48 -37.29 -6.07
N LYS A 383 10.46 -36.46 -6.37
CA LYS A 383 10.56 -35.13 -5.73
C LYS A 383 10.15 -34.02 -6.70
N GLY A 384 8.96 -33.42 -6.47
CA GLY A 384 8.53 -32.21 -7.14
C GLY A 384 9.53 -31.05 -7.00
N VAL A 385 9.46 -30.11 -7.92
CA VAL A 385 10.41 -28.99 -8.06
C VAL A 385 10.28 -27.94 -6.93
N GLY A 386 9.17 -27.95 -6.16
CA GLY A 386 8.88 -26.93 -5.13
C GLY A 386 8.34 -25.61 -5.69
N LEU A 387 7.77 -25.64 -6.89
CA LEU A 387 7.17 -24.46 -7.53
C LEU A 387 5.63 -24.44 -7.46
N GLY A 388 4.97 -25.57 -7.21
CA GLY A 388 3.51 -25.68 -7.31
C GLY A 388 2.74 -24.65 -6.48
N LEU A 389 3.06 -24.51 -5.18
CA LEU A 389 2.36 -23.57 -4.30
C LEU A 389 2.73 -22.11 -4.55
N SER A 390 3.95 -21.81 -4.98
CA SER A 390 4.33 -20.45 -5.40
C SER A 390 3.59 -20.02 -6.66
N ILE A 391 3.40 -20.94 -7.61
CA ILE A 391 2.57 -20.73 -8.80
C ILE A 391 1.11 -20.45 -8.39
N VAL A 392 0.53 -21.26 -7.51
CA VAL A 392 -0.84 -21.05 -7.02
C VAL A 392 -0.97 -19.66 -6.41
N ARG A 393 -0.08 -19.26 -5.51
CA ARG A 393 -0.11 -17.92 -4.88
C ARG A 393 -0.01 -16.80 -5.91
N SER A 394 0.84 -16.95 -6.91
CA SER A 394 1.02 -15.95 -7.96
C SER A 394 -0.22 -15.82 -8.84
N VAL A 395 -0.79 -16.93 -9.30
CA VAL A 395 -2.00 -16.94 -10.12
C VAL A 395 -3.22 -16.42 -9.35
N VAL A 396 -3.37 -16.79 -8.07
CA VAL A 396 -4.43 -16.27 -7.19
C VAL A 396 -4.34 -14.75 -7.05
N ARG A 397 -3.14 -14.22 -6.84
CA ARG A 397 -2.90 -12.76 -6.77
C ARG A 397 -3.21 -12.06 -8.10
N ALA A 398 -2.86 -12.67 -9.24
CA ALA A 398 -3.19 -12.14 -10.55
C ALA A 398 -4.70 -12.01 -10.81
N HIS A 399 -5.50 -12.81 -10.08
CA HIS A 399 -6.97 -12.76 -10.07
C HIS A 399 -7.54 -11.89 -8.93
N ASP A 400 -6.72 -11.05 -8.28
CA ASP A 400 -7.10 -10.24 -7.13
C ASP A 400 -7.62 -11.05 -5.92
N GLY A 401 -7.29 -12.36 -5.86
CA GLY A 401 -7.69 -13.30 -4.83
C GLY A 401 -6.69 -13.45 -3.69
N THR A 402 -7.03 -14.30 -2.74
CA THR A 402 -6.17 -14.67 -1.61
C THR A 402 -6.10 -16.18 -1.44
N ILE A 403 -4.93 -16.68 -1.03
CA ILE A 403 -4.74 -18.08 -0.64
C ILE A 403 -4.23 -18.16 0.79
N THR A 404 -4.79 -19.06 1.54
CA THR A 404 -4.35 -19.39 2.91
C THR A 404 -4.14 -20.90 3.04
N ALA A 405 -3.17 -21.28 3.87
CA ALA A 405 -2.92 -22.66 4.24
C ALA A 405 -3.00 -22.78 5.76
N GLN A 406 -3.55 -23.88 6.25
CA GLN A 406 -3.63 -24.20 7.67
C GLN A 406 -3.25 -25.67 7.89
N PRO A 407 -2.46 -25.97 8.93
CA PRO A 407 -2.22 -27.35 9.32
C PRO A 407 -3.54 -28.02 9.75
N ARG A 408 -3.74 -29.25 9.32
CA ARG A 408 -4.88 -30.06 9.74
C ARG A 408 -4.56 -30.81 11.04
N GLU A 409 -5.53 -30.89 11.96
CA GLU A 409 -5.43 -31.81 13.12
C GLU A 409 -5.33 -33.25 12.65
N GLY A 410 -4.31 -33.96 13.12
CA GLY A 410 -4.00 -35.32 12.66
C GLY A 410 -3.10 -35.39 11.43
N GLY A 411 -2.54 -34.25 10.96
CA GLY A 411 -1.61 -34.18 9.84
C GLY A 411 -2.27 -33.83 8.50
N GLY A 412 -1.48 -33.28 7.59
CA GLY A 412 -1.93 -32.73 6.32
C GLY A 412 -2.21 -31.23 6.37
N LEU A 413 -2.80 -30.71 5.31
CA LEU A 413 -3.06 -29.28 5.11
C LEU A 413 -4.51 -29.01 4.67
N VAL A 414 -5.02 -27.85 5.03
CA VAL A 414 -6.22 -27.22 4.48
C VAL A 414 -5.78 -26.00 3.68
N MET A 415 -5.95 -26.06 2.35
CA MET A 415 -5.63 -24.99 1.41
C MET A 415 -6.92 -24.32 0.99
N ARG A 416 -7.05 -23.01 1.25
CA ARG A 416 -8.23 -22.23 0.94
C ARG A 416 -7.88 -21.09 -0.03
N VAL A 417 -8.48 -21.12 -1.22
CA VAL A 417 -8.37 -20.08 -2.25
C VAL A 417 -9.67 -19.31 -2.31
N VAL A 418 -9.60 -17.99 -2.23
CA VAL A 418 -10.73 -17.06 -2.30
C VAL A 418 -10.52 -16.16 -3.51
N LEU A 419 -11.48 -16.14 -4.44
CA LEU A 419 -11.43 -15.36 -5.67
C LEU A 419 -12.64 -14.41 -5.71
N PRO A 420 -12.46 -13.12 -6.04
CA PRO A 420 -13.57 -12.19 -6.20
C PRO A 420 -14.43 -12.55 -7.43
N LEU A 421 -15.73 -12.15 -7.38
CA LEU A 421 -16.69 -12.36 -8.46
C LEU A 421 -16.42 -11.46 -9.68
#